data_788bf06bccf6dcd10aa38b426824f7d9
#
_entry.id   788bf06bccf6dcd10aa38b426824f7d9
#
_cell.length_a   1.000
_cell.length_b   1.000
_cell.length_c   1.000
_cell.angle_alpha   90.00
_cell.angle_beta   90.00
_cell.angle_gamma   90.00
#
_symmetry.space_group_name_H-M   'P 1'
#
loop_
_entity.id
_entity.type
_entity.pdbx_description
1 polymer ?
#
loop_
_entity_poly.entity_id
_entity_poly.type
_entity_poly.pdbx_seq_one_letter_code
_entity_poly.pdbx_strand_id
1 'polypeptide(L)'
;MRNETSFERPLALGDVMHGRGVGRVIKSLHPDYQPGDIIQAKMGWREYAMVDANDPYYMIFRMHHTELPLSHGISSLAMSGFTALIGMRDIGQVKPGTRVLVSGAGGGVGSQCAFIAKALGADKVVGLAGGKYKCDQLIRHMGYDVAIDYKGTSVEAELDQHFPEGIDVYFDNVGGKLLDDVLARIRRRARIVICGRISEYLLAPAEYHAYKNIYRIGLQDAKMEAFFIYDYTENFTAYEATLAAWIRTGKLKPCEHILNGIENMPQALIHLYEGVNVGVMMVKVAE
;
A
#
# COMPACT_ATOMS: atom_id res chain seq x y z
N MET A 1 -4.51 10.90 16.71
CA MET A 1 -5.02 9.53 16.52
C MET A 1 -6.27 9.37 17.35
N ARG A 2 -7.34 8.80 16.80
CA ARG A 2 -8.57 8.55 17.56
C ARG A 2 -8.32 7.47 18.60
N ASN A 3 -8.91 7.64 19.77
CA ASN A 3 -8.81 6.68 20.88
C ASN A 3 -9.84 5.54 20.72
N GLU A 4 -10.06 5.08 19.50
CA GLU A 4 -10.97 3.99 19.15
C GLU A 4 -10.17 2.71 18.95
N THR A 5 -10.76 1.57 19.28
CA THR A 5 -10.21 0.24 19.01
C THR A 5 -9.99 0.07 17.51
N SER A 6 -8.75 0.26 17.08
CA SER A 6 -8.26 -0.05 15.76
C SER A 6 -7.32 -1.25 15.84
N PHE A 7 -6.58 -1.55 14.78
CA PHE A 7 -5.56 -2.61 14.76
C PHE A 7 -4.39 -2.38 15.71
N GLU A 8 -4.28 -1.19 16.29
CA GLU A 8 -3.25 -0.83 17.26
C GLU A 8 -3.92 -0.39 18.58
N ARG A 9 -3.28 -0.71 19.70
CA ARG A 9 -3.72 -0.21 20.99
C ARG A 9 -3.65 1.32 21.03
N PRO A 10 -4.58 1.99 21.71
CA PRO A 10 -4.47 3.42 21.96
C PRO A 10 -3.16 3.75 22.68
N LEU A 11 -2.51 4.85 22.32
CA LEU A 11 -1.31 5.34 22.98
C LEU A 11 -1.68 6.27 24.11
N ALA A 12 -1.06 6.09 25.26
CA ALA A 12 -1.07 7.05 26.36
C ALA A 12 0.05 8.09 26.18
N LEU A 13 -0.04 9.22 26.90
CA LEU A 13 1.04 10.18 26.96
C LEU A 13 2.27 9.54 27.61
N GLY A 14 3.42 9.64 26.95
CA GLY A 14 4.67 9.00 27.37
C GLY A 14 4.94 7.65 26.72
N ASP A 15 3.96 7.06 26.02
CA ASP A 15 4.19 5.84 25.25
C ASP A 15 5.05 6.14 24.02
N VAL A 16 5.81 5.12 23.60
CA VAL A 16 6.53 5.17 22.32
C VAL A 16 5.56 5.08 21.16
N MET A 17 5.70 5.99 20.20
CA MET A 17 4.86 6.04 19.00
C MET A 17 4.95 4.74 18.23
N HIS A 18 3.81 4.23 17.74
CA HIS A 18 3.77 3.05 16.88
C HIS A 18 4.57 3.24 15.61
N GLY A 19 5.18 2.16 15.13
CA GLY A 19 5.87 2.13 13.85
C GLY A 19 6.41 0.72 13.56
N ARG A 20 6.34 0.32 12.30
CA ARG A 20 7.06 -0.85 11.83
C ARG A 20 8.46 -0.43 11.41
N GLY A 21 9.41 -1.32 11.66
CA GLY A 21 10.79 -1.13 11.26
C GLY A 21 11.39 -2.39 10.67
N VAL A 22 12.50 -2.23 9.99
CA VAL A 22 13.42 -3.30 9.61
C VAL A 22 14.75 -3.02 10.28
N GLY A 23 15.36 -4.03 10.85
CA GLY A 23 16.63 -3.86 11.55
C GLY A 23 17.40 -5.16 11.69
N ARG A 24 18.67 -5.01 12.07
CA ARG A 24 19.57 -6.13 12.33
C ARG A 24 19.51 -6.57 13.79
N VAL A 25 19.34 -7.85 14.01
CA VAL A 25 19.45 -8.44 15.35
C VAL A 25 20.89 -8.31 15.85
N ILE A 26 21.10 -7.61 16.96
CA ILE A 26 22.42 -7.47 17.60
C ILE A 26 22.62 -8.48 18.74
N LYS A 27 21.52 -8.89 19.40
CA LYS A 27 21.52 -9.92 20.44
C LYS A 27 20.17 -10.63 20.45
N SER A 28 20.17 -11.94 20.66
CA SER A 28 18.94 -12.72 20.81
C SER A 28 19.07 -13.72 21.96
N LEU A 29 17.94 -13.95 22.65
CA LEU A 29 17.74 -15.05 23.59
C LEU A 29 16.77 -16.09 23.03
N HIS A 30 16.15 -15.83 21.87
CA HIS A 30 15.20 -16.73 21.24
C HIS A 30 15.94 -17.68 20.28
N PRO A 31 15.64 -19.00 20.27
CA PRO A 31 16.38 -19.99 19.47
C PRO A 31 16.29 -19.76 17.97
N ASP A 32 15.19 -19.19 17.49
CA ASP A 32 14.95 -18.99 16.06
C ASP A 32 15.62 -17.74 15.49
N TYR A 33 16.14 -16.84 16.32
CA TYR A 33 16.77 -15.59 15.86
C TYR A 33 18.20 -15.49 16.34
N GLN A 34 19.10 -15.07 15.44
CA GLN A 34 20.52 -14.97 15.74
C GLN A 34 21.06 -13.55 15.46
N PRO A 35 22.14 -13.12 16.14
CA PRO A 35 22.85 -11.90 15.76
C PRO A 35 23.21 -11.92 14.27
N GLY A 36 22.89 -10.83 13.57
CA GLY A 36 23.07 -10.71 12.12
C GLY A 36 21.78 -10.90 11.32
N ASP A 37 20.77 -11.59 11.84
CA ASP A 37 19.47 -11.71 11.16
C ASP A 37 18.85 -10.33 10.90
N ILE A 38 18.19 -10.21 9.76
CA ILE A 38 17.38 -9.03 9.43
C ILE A 38 15.92 -9.35 9.68
N ILE A 39 15.29 -8.55 10.52
CA ILE A 39 13.88 -8.72 10.88
C ILE A 39 13.06 -7.47 10.62
N GLN A 40 11.81 -7.67 10.31
CA GLN A 40 10.75 -6.66 10.28
C GLN A 40 9.88 -6.86 11.51
N ALA A 41 9.56 -5.81 12.24
CA ALA A 41 8.68 -5.90 13.41
C ALA A 41 7.98 -4.57 13.72
N LYS A 42 7.02 -4.59 14.63
CA LYS A 42 6.49 -3.39 15.27
C LYS A 42 7.50 -2.93 16.34
N MET A 43 8.44 -2.08 15.94
CA MET A 43 9.55 -1.64 16.78
C MET A 43 9.25 -0.31 17.51
N GLY A 44 8.27 0.46 17.02
CA GLY A 44 8.04 1.85 17.46
C GLY A 44 9.13 2.80 16.94
N TRP A 45 9.02 4.07 17.29
CA TRP A 45 9.99 5.10 16.92
C TRP A 45 11.23 5.03 17.81
N ARG A 46 12.20 4.22 17.41
CA ARG A 46 13.42 3.93 18.18
C ARG A 46 14.58 3.61 17.25
N GLU A 47 15.78 3.93 17.67
CA GLU A 47 17.02 3.46 17.03
C GLU A 47 17.31 2.00 17.36
N TYR A 48 17.03 1.62 18.62
CA TYR A 48 17.16 0.24 19.11
C TYR A 48 15.85 -0.19 19.76
N ALA A 49 15.41 -1.40 19.45
CA ALA A 49 14.20 -1.98 20.01
C ALA A 49 14.49 -3.36 20.62
N MET A 50 13.92 -3.60 21.78
CA MET A 50 13.79 -4.94 22.31
C MET A 50 12.38 -5.44 21.96
N VAL A 51 12.30 -6.59 21.29
CA VAL A 51 11.05 -7.23 20.89
C VAL A 51 11.00 -8.64 21.44
N ASP A 52 9.84 -9.06 21.93
CA ASP A 52 9.61 -10.43 22.36
C ASP A 52 9.07 -11.25 21.19
N ALA A 53 9.82 -12.26 20.78
CA ALA A 53 9.43 -13.10 19.65
C ALA A 53 8.23 -14.02 19.96
N ASN A 54 7.90 -14.23 21.24
CA ASN A 54 6.73 -14.98 21.65
C ASN A 54 5.47 -14.11 21.78
N ASP A 55 5.61 -12.79 21.74
CA ASP A 55 4.47 -11.88 21.78
C ASP A 55 4.00 -11.55 20.35
N PRO A 56 2.81 -12.01 19.93
CA PRO A 56 2.27 -11.78 18.60
C PRO A 56 2.04 -10.29 18.27
N TYR A 57 2.05 -9.43 19.29
CA TYR A 57 1.97 -7.98 19.08
C TYR A 57 3.07 -7.46 18.16
N TYR A 58 4.30 -7.95 18.32
CA TYR A 58 5.45 -7.47 17.55
C TYR A 58 5.42 -7.87 16.08
N MET A 59 4.70 -8.94 15.73
CA MET A 59 4.53 -9.41 14.34
C MET A 59 5.87 -9.47 13.61
N ILE A 60 6.77 -10.29 14.13
CA ILE A 60 8.14 -10.40 13.63
C ILE A 60 8.17 -11.28 12.38
N PHE A 61 8.79 -10.77 11.33
CA PHE A 61 9.07 -11.51 10.11
C PHE A 61 10.54 -11.39 9.76
N ARG A 62 11.17 -12.49 9.37
CA ARG A 62 12.56 -12.48 8.89
C ARG A 62 12.56 -12.00 7.44
N MET A 63 13.48 -11.09 7.08
CA MET A 63 13.77 -10.75 5.70
C MET A 63 14.78 -11.75 5.16
N HIS A 64 14.40 -12.52 4.12
CA HIS A 64 15.24 -13.57 3.55
C HIS A 64 16.17 -13.05 2.44
N HIS A 65 15.77 -11.99 1.73
CA HIS A 65 16.52 -11.41 0.62
C HIS A 65 17.40 -10.25 1.07
N THR A 66 18.36 -10.54 1.95
CA THR A 66 19.24 -9.56 2.61
C THR A 66 20.32 -8.97 1.71
N GLU A 67 20.49 -9.48 0.50
CA GLU A 67 21.32 -8.89 -0.56
C GLU A 67 20.68 -7.64 -1.18
N LEU A 68 19.38 -7.43 -0.98
CA LEU A 68 18.65 -6.23 -1.37
C LEU A 68 18.75 -5.17 -0.27
N PRO A 69 18.57 -3.87 -0.59
CA PRO A 69 18.58 -2.80 0.41
C PRO A 69 17.62 -3.07 1.58
N LEU A 70 18.06 -2.78 2.81
CA LEU A 70 17.23 -2.98 4.02
C LEU A 70 15.90 -2.24 3.96
N SER A 71 15.86 -1.07 3.33
CA SER A 71 14.64 -0.27 3.16
C SER A 71 13.51 -1.05 2.48
N HIS A 72 13.86 -2.02 1.61
CA HIS A 72 12.87 -2.90 0.98
C HIS A 72 12.13 -3.75 2.00
N GLY A 73 12.71 -4.03 3.16
CA GLY A 73 12.09 -4.73 4.27
C GLY A 73 10.99 -3.97 5.02
N ILE A 74 10.71 -2.70 4.66
CA ILE A 74 9.51 -1.97 5.10
C ILE A 74 8.74 -1.38 3.93
N SER A 75 9.16 -1.63 2.70
CA SER A 75 8.48 -1.20 1.46
C SER A 75 8.01 -2.39 0.63
N SER A 76 8.76 -2.73 -0.42
CA SER A 76 8.34 -3.73 -1.41
C SER A 76 8.41 -5.17 -0.92
N LEU A 77 9.32 -5.50 0.00
CA LEU A 77 9.43 -6.84 0.60
C LEU A 77 8.74 -6.91 1.97
N ALA A 78 7.71 -6.10 2.15
CA ALA A 78 6.94 -5.99 3.38
C ALA A 78 5.46 -5.72 3.08
N MET A 79 4.75 -5.19 4.10
CA MET A 79 3.31 -4.96 4.06
C MET A 79 2.83 -4.25 2.80
N SER A 80 3.53 -3.20 2.32
CA SER A 80 3.08 -2.45 1.14
C SER A 80 3.14 -3.31 -0.14
N GLY A 81 4.25 -4.03 -0.35
CA GLY A 81 4.40 -4.93 -1.50
C GLY A 81 3.46 -6.14 -1.43
N PHE A 82 3.34 -6.75 -0.25
CA PHE A 82 2.46 -7.90 -0.05
C PHE A 82 1.00 -7.51 -0.26
N THR A 83 0.57 -6.36 0.29
CA THR A 83 -0.79 -5.82 0.08
C THR A 83 -1.07 -5.59 -1.40
N ALA A 84 -0.15 -4.97 -2.12
CA ALA A 84 -0.31 -4.74 -3.55
C ALA A 84 -0.36 -6.06 -4.34
N LEU A 85 0.47 -7.05 -3.99
CA LEU A 85 0.50 -8.37 -4.65
C LEU A 85 -0.80 -9.14 -4.40
N ILE A 86 -1.24 -9.26 -3.14
CA ILE A 86 -2.50 -9.91 -2.77
C ILE A 86 -3.66 -9.25 -3.52
N GLY A 87 -3.76 -7.92 -3.42
CA GLY A 87 -4.87 -7.21 -4.03
C GLY A 87 -4.90 -7.31 -5.55
N MET A 88 -3.76 -7.31 -6.25
CA MET A 88 -3.72 -7.44 -7.70
C MET A 88 -3.90 -8.89 -8.16
N ARG A 89 -3.21 -9.85 -7.54
CA ARG A 89 -3.17 -11.24 -7.97
C ARG A 89 -4.36 -12.05 -7.47
N ASP A 90 -4.60 -12.01 -6.14
CA ASP A 90 -5.52 -12.95 -5.50
C ASP A 90 -6.96 -12.40 -5.50
N ILE A 91 -7.15 -11.12 -5.17
CA ILE A 91 -8.45 -10.48 -5.11
C ILE A 91 -8.85 -9.91 -6.48
N GLY A 92 -8.01 -9.07 -7.07
CA GLY A 92 -8.23 -8.42 -8.37
C GLY A 92 -8.16 -9.39 -9.55
N GLN A 93 -7.43 -10.50 -9.40
CA GLN A 93 -7.25 -11.52 -10.43
C GLN A 93 -6.78 -10.91 -11.77
N VAL A 94 -5.82 -10.00 -11.67
CA VAL A 94 -5.20 -9.35 -12.83
C VAL A 94 -4.55 -10.41 -13.73
N LYS A 95 -4.80 -10.33 -15.02
CA LYS A 95 -4.32 -11.25 -16.05
C LYS A 95 -4.12 -10.52 -17.37
N PRO A 96 -3.56 -11.15 -18.42
CA PRO A 96 -3.40 -10.54 -19.73
C PRO A 96 -4.70 -9.92 -20.25
N GLY A 97 -4.60 -8.67 -20.73
CA GLY A 97 -5.71 -7.87 -21.24
C GLY A 97 -6.52 -7.12 -20.17
N THR A 98 -6.17 -7.24 -18.87
CA THR A 98 -6.86 -6.50 -17.80
C THR A 98 -6.49 -5.02 -17.82
N ARG A 99 -7.49 -4.14 -17.72
CA ARG A 99 -7.33 -2.69 -17.54
C ARG A 99 -7.59 -2.33 -16.08
N VAL A 100 -6.58 -1.77 -15.44
CA VAL A 100 -6.52 -1.54 -13.99
C VAL A 100 -6.58 -0.06 -13.68
N LEU A 101 -7.42 0.32 -12.72
CA LEU A 101 -7.43 1.63 -12.08
C LEU A 101 -6.94 1.50 -10.64
N VAL A 102 -6.12 2.43 -10.18
CA VAL A 102 -5.59 2.48 -8.81
C VAL A 102 -5.82 3.85 -8.21
N SER A 103 -6.51 3.95 -7.10
CA SER A 103 -6.59 5.19 -6.32
C SER A 103 -5.46 5.28 -5.29
N GLY A 104 -5.10 6.52 -4.89
CA GLY A 104 -3.95 6.72 -4.00
C GLY A 104 -2.64 6.17 -4.59
N ALA A 105 -2.51 6.24 -5.91
CA ALA A 105 -1.47 5.59 -6.71
C ALA A 105 -0.05 6.01 -6.33
N GLY A 106 0.15 7.23 -5.81
CA GLY A 106 1.45 7.75 -5.36
C GLY A 106 1.82 7.40 -3.92
N GLY A 107 0.97 6.68 -3.19
CA GLY A 107 1.22 6.24 -1.82
C GLY A 107 2.03 4.95 -1.72
N GLY A 108 2.26 4.46 -0.50
CA GLY A 108 3.10 3.29 -0.24
C GLY A 108 2.68 2.03 -0.99
N VAL A 109 1.40 1.65 -0.92
CA VAL A 109 0.85 0.49 -1.65
C VAL A 109 0.68 0.82 -3.13
N GLY A 110 0.04 1.96 -3.44
CA GLY A 110 -0.27 2.36 -4.81
C GLY A 110 0.96 2.45 -5.72
N SER A 111 2.09 2.93 -5.21
CA SER A 111 3.34 3.06 -5.99
C SER A 111 3.88 1.73 -6.54
N GLN A 112 3.43 0.60 -6.01
CA GLN A 112 3.86 -0.73 -6.41
C GLN A 112 2.85 -1.42 -7.33
N CYS A 113 1.58 -0.96 -7.27
CA CYS A 113 0.46 -1.59 -7.97
C CYS A 113 0.66 -1.71 -9.48
N ALA A 114 1.17 -0.66 -10.14
CA ALA A 114 1.33 -0.69 -11.59
C ALA A 114 2.40 -1.68 -12.05
N PHE A 115 3.53 -1.75 -11.36
CA PHE A 115 4.57 -2.74 -11.66
C PHE A 115 4.05 -4.16 -11.48
N ILE A 116 3.36 -4.43 -10.38
CA ILE A 116 2.78 -5.73 -10.05
C ILE A 116 1.71 -6.09 -11.08
N ALA A 117 0.78 -5.19 -11.40
CA ALA A 117 -0.24 -5.41 -12.40
C ALA A 117 0.36 -5.74 -13.77
N LYS A 118 1.41 -5.02 -14.21
CA LYS A 118 2.13 -5.29 -15.45
C LYS A 118 2.87 -6.62 -15.42
N ALA A 119 3.49 -6.97 -14.31
CA ALA A 119 4.14 -8.27 -14.13
C ALA A 119 3.14 -9.44 -14.23
N LEU A 120 1.87 -9.21 -13.88
CA LEU A 120 0.75 -10.15 -14.03
C LEU A 120 0.10 -10.10 -15.43
N GLY A 121 0.51 -9.16 -16.30
CA GLY A 121 0.05 -9.06 -17.68
C GLY A 121 -1.04 -8.02 -17.93
N ALA A 122 -1.25 -7.05 -17.03
CA ALA A 122 -2.20 -5.97 -17.28
C ALA A 122 -1.86 -5.22 -18.58
N ASP A 123 -2.90 -4.93 -19.35
CA ASP A 123 -2.78 -4.20 -20.63
C ASP A 123 -2.59 -2.70 -20.42
N LYS A 124 -3.32 -2.15 -19.43
CA LYS A 124 -3.29 -0.73 -19.10
C LYS A 124 -3.45 -0.53 -17.60
N VAL A 125 -2.62 0.33 -17.01
CA VAL A 125 -2.71 0.70 -15.60
C VAL A 125 -2.78 2.22 -15.46
N VAL A 126 -3.92 2.70 -14.95
CA VAL A 126 -4.20 4.12 -14.72
C VAL A 126 -4.12 4.40 -13.22
N GLY A 127 -3.44 5.47 -12.85
CA GLY A 127 -3.30 5.89 -11.46
C GLY A 127 -4.01 7.21 -11.18
N LEU A 128 -4.71 7.28 -10.04
CA LEU A 128 -5.30 8.52 -9.51
C LEU A 128 -4.39 9.07 -8.41
N ALA A 129 -3.94 10.30 -8.55
CA ALA A 129 -3.14 11.01 -7.55
C ALA A 129 -3.53 12.48 -7.46
N GLY A 130 -3.17 13.15 -6.38
CA GLY A 130 -3.48 14.57 -6.19
C GLY A 130 -2.33 15.48 -6.56
N GLY A 131 -2.51 16.29 -7.58
CA GLY A 131 -1.57 17.30 -8.05
C GLY A 131 -0.61 16.81 -9.14
N LYS A 132 -0.28 17.74 -10.04
CA LYS A 132 0.55 17.49 -11.23
C LYS A 132 1.87 16.80 -10.88
N TYR A 133 2.56 17.23 -9.81
CA TYR A 133 3.84 16.64 -9.40
C TYR A 133 3.72 15.12 -9.19
N LYS A 134 2.70 14.67 -8.41
CA LYS A 134 2.51 13.23 -8.17
C LYS A 134 2.14 12.48 -9.45
N CYS A 135 1.30 13.06 -10.29
CA CYS A 135 0.97 12.45 -11.59
C CYS A 135 2.21 12.28 -12.46
N ASP A 136 3.10 13.27 -12.51
CA ASP A 136 4.37 13.15 -13.23
C ASP A 136 5.26 12.02 -12.64
N GLN A 137 5.28 11.83 -11.30
CA GLN A 137 6.00 10.73 -10.66
C GLN A 137 5.42 9.36 -11.00
N LEU A 138 4.09 9.22 -11.06
CA LEU A 138 3.43 7.97 -11.47
C LEU A 138 3.92 7.49 -12.84
N ILE A 139 3.98 8.41 -13.81
CA ILE A 139 4.40 8.09 -15.18
C ILE A 139 5.90 7.79 -15.25
N ARG A 140 6.72 8.66 -14.65
CA ARG A 140 8.19 8.56 -14.81
C ARG A 140 8.82 7.44 -13.99
N HIS A 141 8.28 7.16 -12.80
CA HIS A 141 8.96 6.33 -11.81
C HIS A 141 8.16 5.15 -11.26
N MET A 142 6.82 5.13 -11.42
CA MET A 142 5.97 4.11 -10.81
C MET A 142 5.27 3.18 -11.82
N GLY A 143 5.62 3.29 -13.10
CA GLY A 143 5.19 2.35 -14.12
C GLY A 143 3.74 2.51 -14.60
N TYR A 144 3.03 3.57 -14.22
CA TYR A 144 1.68 3.86 -14.71
C TYR A 144 1.70 4.31 -16.18
N ASP A 145 0.68 3.92 -16.96
CA ASP A 145 0.52 4.34 -18.36
C ASP A 145 -0.16 5.70 -18.46
N VAL A 146 -1.07 5.99 -17.51
CA VAL A 146 -1.80 7.25 -17.40
C VAL A 146 -1.89 7.64 -15.93
N ALA A 147 -1.82 8.94 -15.66
CA ALA A 147 -2.05 9.52 -14.34
C ALA A 147 -3.13 10.60 -14.42
N ILE A 148 -4.16 10.47 -13.59
CA ILE A 148 -5.27 11.40 -13.48
C ILE A 148 -5.10 12.23 -12.22
N ASP A 149 -5.07 13.56 -12.37
CA ASP A 149 -5.05 14.48 -11.24
C ASP A 149 -6.48 14.75 -10.74
N TYR A 150 -6.89 14.06 -9.69
CA TYR A 150 -8.24 14.21 -9.13
C TYR A 150 -8.51 15.59 -8.50
N LYS A 151 -7.48 16.44 -8.36
CA LYS A 151 -7.62 17.82 -7.87
C LYS A 151 -7.77 18.85 -9.01
N GLY A 152 -7.30 18.52 -10.20
CA GLY A 152 -7.18 19.45 -11.33
C GLY A 152 -8.17 19.21 -12.47
N THR A 153 -8.80 18.02 -12.53
CA THR A 153 -9.66 17.62 -13.65
C THR A 153 -10.95 16.96 -13.15
N SER A 154 -11.93 16.84 -14.03
CA SER A 154 -13.09 15.98 -13.77
C SER A 154 -12.66 14.53 -13.85
N VAL A 155 -12.66 13.85 -12.71
CA VAL A 155 -12.33 12.41 -12.63
C VAL A 155 -13.25 11.59 -13.52
N GLU A 156 -14.54 11.93 -13.56
CA GLU A 156 -15.53 11.24 -14.37
C GLU A 156 -15.20 11.30 -15.86
N ALA A 157 -14.88 12.49 -16.39
CA ALA A 157 -14.53 12.68 -17.80
C ALA A 157 -13.24 11.92 -18.17
N GLU A 158 -12.23 11.98 -17.31
CA GLU A 158 -10.97 11.26 -17.51
C GLU A 158 -11.19 9.73 -17.49
N LEU A 159 -12.03 9.23 -16.57
CA LEU A 159 -12.36 7.81 -16.54
C LEU A 159 -13.12 7.37 -17.80
N ASP A 160 -14.08 8.18 -18.29
CA ASP A 160 -14.81 7.90 -19.52
C ASP A 160 -13.88 7.86 -20.74
N GLN A 161 -12.89 8.75 -20.79
CA GLN A 161 -11.87 8.79 -21.86
C GLN A 161 -10.93 7.58 -21.81
N HIS A 162 -10.43 7.23 -20.62
CA HIS A 162 -9.40 6.20 -20.47
C HIS A 162 -9.96 4.78 -20.35
N PHE A 163 -11.24 4.62 -19.99
CA PHE A 163 -11.94 3.35 -19.86
C PHE A 163 -13.28 3.37 -20.62
N PRO A 164 -13.29 3.56 -21.96
CA PRO A 164 -14.54 3.68 -22.75
C PRO A 164 -15.41 2.40 -22.66
N GLU A 165 -14.81 1.25 -22.39
CA GLU A 165 -15.54 -0.01 -22.20
C GLU A 165 -15.74 -0.39 -20.72
N GLY A 166 -15.35 0.50 -19.80
CA GLY A 166 -15.40 0.32 -18.35
C GLY A 166 -14.13 -0.31 -17.75
N ILE A 167 -14.07 -0.29 -16.43
CA ILE A 167 -12.92 -0.69 -15.60
C ILE A 167 -13.03 -2.18 -15.27
N ASP A 168 -11.94 -2.95 -15.52
CA ASP A 168 -11.88 -4.38 -15.17
C ASP A 168 -11.54 -4.61 -13.69
N VAL A 169 -10.51 -3.90 -13.21
CA VAL A 169 -10.04 -3.99 -11.83
C VAL A 169 -9.85 -2.60 -11.26
N TYR A 170 -10.44 -2.34 -10.13
CA TYR A 170 -10.22 -1.13 -9.34
C TYR A 170 -9.56 -1.49 -8.01
N PHE A 171 -8.35 -0.99 -7.78
CA PHE A 171 -7.65 -1.10 -6.50
C PHE A 171 -7.88 0.18 -5.70
N ASP A 172 -8.69 0.09 -4.67
CA ASP A 172 -9.14 1.24 -3.90
C ASP A 172 -8.38 1.42 -2.58
N ASN A 173 -7.61 2.52 -2.50
CA ASN A 173 -6.97 2.98 -1.27
C ASN A 173 -7.70 4.18 -0.63
N VAL A 174 -8.72 4.74 -1.29
CA VAL A 174 -9.27 6.06 -0.96
C VAL A 174 -10.69 6.00 -0.42
N GLY A 175 -11.56 5.18 -1.01
CA GLY A 175 -12.97 5.12 -0.62
C GLY A 175 -13.78 6.37 -0.97
N GLY A 176 -14.88 6.56 -0.26
CA GLY A 176 -15.71 7.76 -0.33
C GLY A 176 -16.29 8.04 -1.71
N LYS A 177 -16.39 9.33 -2.05
CA LYS A 177 -16.93 9.77 -3.36
C LYS A 177 -16.19 9.16 -4.54
N LEU A 178 -14.87 9.00 -4.44
CA LEU A 178 -14.08 8.46 -5.54
C LEU A 178 -14.46 7.01 -5.86
N LEU A 179 -14.65 6.17 -4.85
CA LEU A 179 -15.16 4.81 -5.05
C LEU A 179 -16.53 4.83 -5.73
N ASP A 180 -17.42 5.72 -5.30
CA ASP A 180 -18.77 5.84 -5.88
C ASP A 180 -18.73 6.25 -7.37
N ASP A 181 -17.88 7.21 -7.74
CA ASP A 181 -17.68 7.65 -9.12
C ASP A 181 -17.12 6.51 -10.00
N VAL A 182 -16.22 5.70 -9.46
CA VAL A 182 -15.65 4.53 -10.14
C VAL A 182 -16.70 3.43 -10.32
N LEU A 183 -17.54 3.17 -9.31
CA LEU A 183 -18.61 2.17 -9.40
C LEU A 183 -19.58 2.45 -10.55
N ALA A 184 -19.80 3.71 -10.91
CA ALA A 184 -20.62 4.07 -12.08
C ALA A 184 -20.03 3.58 -13.42
N ARG A 185 -18.72 3.26 -13.47
CA ARG A 185 -17.93 3.00 -14.68
C ARG A 185 -17.30 1.60 -14.72
N ILE A 186 -17.65 0.73 -13.79
CA ILE A 186 -17.19 -0.66 -13.81
C ILE A 186 -17.84 -1.44 -14.95
N ARG A 187 -17.08 -2.31 -15.60
CA ARG A 187 -17.62 -3.22 -16.60
C ARG A 187 -18.20 -4.50 -15.97
N ARG A 188 -18.80 -5.33 -16.81
CA ARG A 188 -19.29 -6.62 -16.37
C ARG A 188 -18.16 -7.49 -15.82
N ARG A 189 -18.40 -8.11 -14.65
CA ARG A 189 -17.47 -8.96 -13.89
C ARG A 189 -16.22 -8.22 -13.40
N ALA A 190 -16.30 -6.91 -13.25
CA ALA A 190 -15.24 -6.14 -12.64
C ALA A 190 -14.94 -6.61 -11.22
N ARG A 191 -13.69 -6.37 -10.79
CA ARG A 191 -13.24 -6.63 -9.43
C ARG A 191 -12.84 -5.34 -8.76
N ILE A 192 -13.43 -5.07 -7.61
CA ILE A 192 -13.15 -3.92 -6.78
C ILE A 192 -12.45 -4.41 -5.52
N VAL A 193 -11.16 -4.09 -5.42
CA VAL A 193 -10.28 -4.47 -4.30
C VAL A 193 -10.30 -3.34 -3.28
N ILE A 194 -10.90 -3.55 -2.13
CA ILE A 194 -10.94 -2.57 -1.05
C ILE A 194 -9.72 -2.75 -0.15
N CYS A 195 -8.73 -1.88 -0.33
CA CYS A 195 -7.50 -1.84 0.48
C CYS A 195 -7.59 -0.82 1.62
N GLY A 196 -8.21 0.33 1.37
CA GLY A 196 -8.33 1.38 2.37
C GLY A 196 -9.40 2.42 2.03
N ARG A 197 -9.61 3.34 2.95
CA ARG A 197 -10.56 4.47 2.80
C ARG A 197 -9.97 5.74 3.39
N ILE A 198 -8.77 6.12 2.93
CA ILE A 198 -8.01 7.21 3.55
C ILE A 198 -8.76 8.55 3.54
N SER A 199 -9.67 8.77 2.59
CA SER A 199 -10.50 9.97 2.53
C SER A 199 -11.43 10.13 3.74
N GLU A 200 -11.72 9.04 4.46
CA GLU A 200 -12.70 9.01 5.54
C GLU A 200 -12.07 8.76 6.93
N TYR A 201 -10.76 8.50 7.02
CA TYR A 201 -10.11 8.16 8.29
C TYR A 201 -10.21 9.25 9.37
N LEU A 202 -10.34 10.51 8.99
CA LEU A 202 -10.46 11.63 9.92
C LEU A 202 -11.90 12.15 10.08
N LEU A 203 -12.85 11.61 9.32
CA LEU A 203 -14.25 12.02 9.36
C LEU A 203 -15.02 11.31 10.50
N ALA A 204 -16.07 11.94 11.00
CA ALA A 204 -17.05 11.25 11.84
C ALA A 204 -17.94 10.33 10.97
N PRO A 205 -18.52 9.24 11.52
CA PRO A 205 -19.38 8.34 10.74
C PRO A 205 -20.53 9.02 10.00
N ALA A 206 -21.08 10.11 10.56
CA ALA A 206 -22.15 10.90 9.93
C ALA A 206 -21.67 11.69 8.69
N GLU A 207 -20.35 11.86 8.53
CA GLU A 207 -19.73 12.58 7.40
C GLU A 207 -19.27 11.62 6.28
N TYR A 208 -19.42 10.30 6.47
CA TYR A 208 -19.04 9.33 5.45
C TYR A 208 -19.91 9.49 4.21
N HIS A 209 -19.29 9.24 3.05
CA HIS A 209 -20.00 9.34 1.78
C HIS A 209 -21.15 8.33 1.68
N ALA A 210 -22.33 8.82 1.28
CA ALA A 210 -23.49 7.96 1.00
C ALA A 210 -23.41 7.46 -0.45
N TYR A 211 -23.09 6.18 -0.62
CA TYR A 211 -22.91 5.57 -1.95
C TYR A 211 -24.21 5.52 -2.74
N LYS A 212 -24.20 6.04 -3.96
CA LYS A 212 -25.33 6.07 -4.90
C LYS A 212 -25.22 4.95 -5.95
N ASN A 213 -23.99 4.50 -6.26
CA ASN A 213 -23.70 3.57 -7.34
C ASN A 213 -23.44 2.11 -6.87
N ILE A 214 -23.59 1.81 -5.59
CA ILE A 214 -23.36 0.46 -5.05
C ILE A 214 -24.16 -0.64 -5.76
N TYR A 215 -25.37 -0.31 -6.24
CA TYR A 215 -26.24 -1.24 -6.98
C TYR A 215 -25.60 -1.71 -8.30
N ARG A 216 -24.63 -0.94 -8.86
CA ARG A 216 -23.92 -1.31 -10.07
C ARG A 216 -23.16 -2.62 -9.94
N ILE A 217 -22.73 -2.98 -8.73
CA ILE A 217 -22.06 -4.26 -8.46
C ILE A 217 -22.97 -5.41 -8.88
N GLY A 218 -24.24 -5.37 -8.49
CA GLY A 218 -25.24 -6.39 -8.90
C GLY A 218 -25.54 -6.34 -10.40
N LEU A 219 -25.76 -5.14 -10.98
CA LEU A 219 -26.06 -5.01 -12.42
C LEU A 219 -24.92 -5.48 -13.32
N GLN A 220 -23.68 -5.34 -12.87
CA GLN A 220 -22.49 -5.72 -13.64
C GLN A 220 -21.97 -7.12 -13.31
N ASP A 221 -22.66 -7.91 -12.45
CA ASP A 221 -22.14 -9.21 -11.98
C ASP A 221 -20.69 -9.06 -11.45
N ALA A 222 -20.41 -7.90 -10.81
CA ALA A 222 -19.10 -7.53 -10.31
C ALA A 222 -18.88 -8.02 -8.88
N LYS A 223 -17.63 -8.03 -8.41
CA LYS A 223 -17.29 -8.37 -7.03
C LYS A 223 -16.55 -7.21 -6.38
N MET A 224 -16.95 -6.85 -5.17
CA MET A 224 -16.24 -5.94 -4.30
C MET A 224 -15.79 -6.71 -3.07
N GLU A 225 -14.49 -6.71 -2.81
CA GLU A 225 -13.89 -7.55 -1.78
C GLU A 225 -12.81 -6.78 -1.02
N ALA A 226 -12.89 -6.83 0.31
CA ALA A 226 -11.85 -6.38 1.21
C ALA A 226 -11.03 -7.57 1.68
N PHE A 227 -9.77 -7.32 2.07
CA PHE A 227 -8.91 -8.33 2.65
C PHE A 227 -8.10 -7.75 3.81
N PHE A 228 -7.72 -8.61 4.72
CA PHE A 228 -6.85 -8.25 5.82
C PHE A 228 -5.50 -8.94 5.64
N ILE A 229 -4.45 -8.15 5.48
CA ILE A 229 -3.13 -8.68 5.10
C ILE A 229 -2.60 -9.74 6.05
N TYR A 230 -2.96 -9.68 7.33
CA TYR A 230 -2.49 -10.63 8.34
C TYR A 230 -3.13 -12.02 8.24
N ASP A 231 -4.21 -12.18 7.47
CA ASP A 231 -4.78 -13.49 7.16
C ASP A 231 -3.92 -14.27 6.14
N TYR A 232 -2.91 -13.61 5.55
CA TYR A 232 -2.02 -14.16 4.52
C TYR A 232 -0.59 -14.38 5.01
N THR A 233 -0.33 -14.31 6.32
CA THR A 233 1.03 -14.37 6.88
C THR A 233 1.79 -15.64 6.53
N GLU A 234 1.11 -16.77 6.38
CA GLU A 234 1.68 -18.05 5.95
C GLU A 234 2.35 -17.97 4.57
N ASN A 235 1.91 -17.04 3.73
CA ASN A 235 2.38 -16.85 2.37
C ASN A 235 3.48 -15.78 2.24
N PHE A 236 3.85 -15.08 3.30
CA PHE A 236 4.75 -13.92 3.23
C PHE A 236 6.12 -14.28 2.66
N THR A 237 6.68 -15.42 3.01
CA THR A 237 7.96 -15.89 2.43
C THR A 237 7.86 -16.09 0.91
N ALA A 238 6.75 -16.65 0.42
CA ALA A 238 6.54 -16.82 -1.02
C ALA A 238 6.30 -15.49 -1.74
N TYR A 239 5.62 -14.55 -1.08
CA TYR A 239 5.41 -13.20 -1.61
C TYR A 239 6.71 -12.43 -1.67
N GLU A 240 7.53 -12.49 -0.61
CA GLU A 240 8.85 -11.89 -0.59
C GLU A 240 9.72 -12.42 -1.73
N ALA A 241 9.78 -13.74 -1.92
CA ALA A 241 10.55 -14.37 -2.99
C ALA A 241 10.09 -13.90 -4.39
N THR A 242 8.78 -13.80 -4.61
CA THR A 242 8.21 -13.33 -5.87
C THR A 242 8.60 -11.87 -6.14
N LEU A 243 8.42 -11.00 -5.17
CA LEU A 243 8.71 -9.57 -5.31
C LEU A 243 10.22 -9.32 -5.44
N ALA A 244 11.04 -10.04 -4.68
CA ALA A 244 12.51 -9.98 -4.80
C ALA A 244 12.98 -10.39 -6.20
N ALA A 245 12.41 -11.45 -6.78
CA ALA A 245 12.71 -11.84 -8.15
C ALA A 245 12.32 -10.76 -9.16
N TRP A 246 11.19 -10.08 -8.95
CA TRP A 246 10.77 -8.97 -9.82
C TRP A 246 11.65 -7.72 -9.64
N ILE A 247 12.14 -7.45 -8.44
CA ILE A 247 13.12 -6.38 -8.20
C ILE A 247 14.42 -6.67 -8.95
N ARG A 248 14.98 -7.87 -8.81
CA ARG A 248 16.23 -8.26 -9.49
C ARG A 248 16.14 -8.19 -11.01
N THR A 249 14.97 -8.50 -11.56
CA THR A 249 14.74 -8.47 -13.02
C THR A 249 14.26 -7.11 -13.54
N GLY A 250 14.13 -6.09 -12.65
CA GLY A 250 13.67 -4.76 -13.00
C GLY A 250 12.17 -4.66 -13.32
N LYS A 251 11.40 -5.73 -13.11
CA LYS A 251 9.94 -5.73 -13.26
C LYS A 251 9.23 -4.95 -12.17
N LEU A 252 9.81 -4.86 -10.98
CA LEU A 252 9.36 -4.04 -9.86
C LEU A 252 10.49 -3.08 -9.47
N LYS A 253 10.16 -1.80 -9.37
CA LYS A 253 11.08 -0.76 -8.88
C LYS A 253 10.51 -0.19 -7.57
N PRO A 254 11.15 -0.46 -6.41
CA PRO A 254 10.73 0.12 -5.16
C PRO A 254 10.73 1.63 -5.21
N CYS A 255 9.66 2.25 -4.72
CA CYS A 255 9.52 3.70 -4.63
C CYS A 255 9.47 4.10 -3.16
N GLU A 256 10.51 4.78 -2.71
CA GLU A 256 10.78 5.04 -1.30
C GLU A 256 11.08 6.53 -1.08
N HIS A 257 10.44 7.11 -0.07
CA HIS A 257 10.70 8.48 0.37
C HIS A 257 11.35 8.41 1.75
N ILE A 258 12.69 8.54 1.78
CA ILE A 258 13.49 8.33 2.97
C ILE A 258 13.92 9.67 3.56
N LEU A 259 13.59 9.92 4.82
CA LEU A 259 14.19 10.95 5.65
C LEU A 259 15.29 10.33 6.52
N ASN A 260 16.29 11.11 6.92
CA ASN A 260 17.39 10.62 7.75
C ASN A 260 17.32 11.26 9.14
N GLY A 261 17.60 10.46 10.18
CA GLY A 261 17.61 10.90 11.57
C GLY A 261 16.24 10.72 12.26
N ILE A 262 16.28 10.19 13.48
CA ILE A 262 15.07 9.91 14.28
C ILE A 262 14.24 11.17 14.56
N GLU A 263 14.88 12.33 14.63
CA GLU A 263 14.26 13.64 14.82
C GLU A 263 13.26 13.99 13.71
N ASN A 264 13.38 13.36 12.53
CA ASN A 264 12.48 13.56 11.40
C ASN A 264 11.22 12.66 11.40
N MET A 265 11.08 11.78 12.40
CA MET A 265 9.87 10.93 12.52
C MET A 265 8.56 11.73 12.60
N PRO A 266 8.46 12.83 13.41
CA PRO A 266 7.25 13.65 13.43
C PRO A 266 6.95 14.29 12.07
N GLN A 267 7.99 14.79 11.38
CA GLN A 267 7.83 15.40 10.06
C GLN A 267 7.39 14.38 9.00
N ALA A 268 7.94 13.16 9.04
CA ALA A 268 7.51 12.06 8.16
C ALA A 268 6.02 11.74 8.34
N LEU A 269 5.53 11.73 9.58
CA LEU A 269 4.12 11.51 9.87
C LEU A 269 3.24 12.65 9.33
N ILE A 270 3.65 13.90 9.50
CA ILE A 270 2.95 15.07 8.93
C ILE A 270 2.89 14.94 7.42
N HIS A 271 3.99 14.63 6.75
CA HIS A 271 4.05 14.43 5.30
C HIS A 271 3.09 13.34 4.79
N LEU A 272 2.85 12.28 5.58
CA LEU A 272 1.85 11.25 5.25
C LEU A 272 0.43 11.81 5.24
N TYR A 273 0.06 12.62 6.26
CA TYR A 273 -1.28 13.22 6.35
C TYR A 273 -1.50 14.33 5.32
N GLU A 274 -0.48 15.12 5.04
CA GLU A 274 -0.52 16.15 3.99
C GLU A 274 -0.46 15.55 2.57
N GLY A 275 -0.09 14.27 2.49
CA GLY A 275 0.03 13.57 1.22
C GLY A 275 1.14 14.13 0.33
N VAL A 276 2.24 14.63 0.88
CA VAL A 276 3.40 15.10 0.10
C VAL A 276 4.39 13.99 -0.25
N ASN A 277 4.29 12.85 0.42
CA ASN A 277 5.14 11.70 0.13
C ASN A 277 4.90 11.13 -1.27
N VAL A 278 5.95 10.58 -1.84
CA VAL A 278 5.95 9.82 -3.10
C VAL A 278 6.52 8.44 -2.80
N GLY A 279 5.69 7.39 -2.92
CA GLY A 279 6.05 6.04 -2.50
C GLY A 279 5.91 5.81 -0.99
N VAL A 280 6.64 4.84 -0.47
CA VAL A 280 6.64 4.49 0.95
C VAL A 280 7.45 5.51 1.73
N MET A 281 6.78 6.21 2.67
CA MET A 281 7.46 7.12 3.60
C MET A 281 8.15 6.32 4.69
N MET A 282 9.43 6.60 4.91
CA MET A 282 10.24 5.98 5.96
C MET A 282 11.31 6.92 6.50
N VAL A 283 11.83 6.58 7.65
CA VAL A 283 12.94 7.32 8.27
C VAL A 283 14.06 6.35 8.58
N LYS A 284 15.28 6.66 8.09
CA LYS A 284 16.50 5.95 8.47
C LYS A 284 16.95 6.51 9.83
N VAL A 285 16.83 5.69 10.88
CA VAL A 285 17.09 6.12 12.28
C VAL A 285 18.47 5.71 12.79
N ALA A 286 19.13 4.76 12.13
CA ALA A 286 20.48 4.29 12.46
C ALA A 286 21.26 3.94 11.17
N GLU A 287 22.58 3.79 11.28
CA GLU A 287 23.45 3.34 10.19
C GLU A 287 23.40 1.83 9.93
#